data_69ba8373edc4132ea6ffcd7b1a39046e
#
_entry.id   69ba8373edc4132ea6ffcd7b1a39046e
#
_cell.length_a   1.000
_cell.length_b   1.000
_cell.length_c   1.000
_cell.angle_alpha   90.00
_cell.angle_beta   90.00
_cell.angle_gamma   90.00
#
_symmetry.space_group_name_H-M   'P 1'
#
loop_
_entity.id
_entity.type
_entity.pdbx_description
1 polymer ?
#
loop_
_entity_poly.entity_id
_entity_poly.type
_entity_poly.pdbx_seq_one_letter_code
_entity_poly.pdbx_strand_id
1 'polypeptide(L)'
;MKLKILVGAWLAVAAIIVACDLQAQSLSPSTTWHWEGGTIVVDCPERPAGQEHAVGLAVAPLKTVRVAFVGLGMRGPWAVWRFSCIPGVEIVALCDYEYERAEACQKFLREQSLMPADIYYGENGYEELCQRTDIDLVYIATDWNHHYPVAKCAMENGKHAAIEVPSAMNLEQCWSLINLAEQRRLHCFILENCCYDYFEMTALNMVDSGLLGEVVRAEGAYIHTLDEYWDAYWYDPNDNDAHNLHWRLKYNMENRGDLYATHGLGPVAQCLYIHRGDRFTTLVAMDTESFVGKALVEERCGEKCDNFRNGDHTTTLMRTARGKVVEIQHNVMTPQPYNRLFKLTGTKGYATKYPTPELALSADALRGSGAPQMDNLNDHRFMSAEDRDALLEAYYHPILKKFGEQGRDMGHGGMDYVMDARLVYCLQNGLPLDMDVYDMAEWCCLAELGALSMDNNCAAVAFPDFTRGHWNEVEGYRHAYAPNEITAEVEAKTYTVVQQGATRMTKLWSLYDALLEARASGDSAAISKAQRELDAAKLTAKKAIKRELEIIKNRKRPVLKH
;
A
#
# COMPACT_ATOMS: atom_id res chain seq x y z
N MET A 1 -11.76 -12.43 -62.66
CA MET A 1 -10.76 -13.12 -61.79
C MET A 1 -9.76 -12.14 -61.14
N LYS A 2 -9.43 -11.00 -61.73
CA LYS A 2 -8.48 -10.01 -61.18
C LYS A 2 -9.02 -9.12 -60.04
N LEU A 3 -10.34 -8.95 -59.91
CA LEU A 3 -10.95 -8.11 -58.88
C LEU A 3 -11.07 -8.80 -57.52
N LYS A 4 -11.16 -10.13 -57.45
CA LYS A 4 -11.22 -10.89 -56.21
C LYS A 4 -9.89 -11.02 -55.47
N ILE A 5 -8.76 -10.89 -56.19
CA ILE A 5 -7.41 -10.97 -55.62
C ILE A 5 -7.05 -9.64 -54.92
N LEU A 6 -7.52 -8.52 -55.39
CA LEU A 6 -7.26 -7.20 -54.77
C LEU A 6 -8.02 -7.00 -53.47
N VAL A 7 -9.24 -7.53 -53.35
CA VAL A 7 -10.04 -7.45 -52.11
C VAL A 7 -9.48 -8.34 -51.00
N GLY A 8 -8.94 -9.52 -51.38
CA GLY A 8 -8.27 -10.42 -50.44
C GLY A 8 -6.95 -9.85 -49.88
N ALA A 9 -6.18 -9.11 -50.69
CA ALA A 9 -4.94 -8.47 -50.26
C ALA A 9 -5.20 -7.28 -49.29
N TRP A 10 -6.25 -6.50 -49.50
CA TRP A 10 -6.66 -5.41 -48.59
C TRP A 10 -7.19 -5.91 -47.25
N LEU A 11 -7.90 -7.02 -47.24
CA LEU A 11 -8.37 -7.64 -46.00
C LEU A 11 -7.24 -8.29 -45.20
N ALA A 12 -6.23 -8.85 -45.88
CA ALA A 12 -5.04 -9.39 -45.23
C ALA A 12 -4.14 -8.28 -44.64
N VAL A 13 -4.01 -7.13 -45.34
CA VAL A 13 -3.25 -5.97 -44.85
C VAL A 13 -4.01 -5.29 -43.70
N ALA A 14 -5.33 -5.18 -43.75
CA ALA A 14 -6.15 -4.66 -42.66
C ALA A 14 -6.11 -5.58 -41.43
N ALA A 15 -6.09 -6.92 -41.61
CA ALA A 15 -5.94 -7.89 -40.54
C ALA A 15 -4.54 -7.87 -39.90
N ILE A 16 -3.48 -7.61 -40.70
CA ILE A 16 -2.10 -7.46 -40.20
C ILE A 16 -1.96 -6.12 -39.43
N ILE A 17 -2.59 -5.04 -39.89
CA ILE A 17 -2.57 -3.75 -39.18
C ILE A 17 -3.36 -3.87 -37.86
N VAL A 18 -4.49 -4.55 -37.84
CA VAL A 18 -5.28 -4.79 -36.62
C VAL A 18 -4.56 -5.78 -35.67
N ALA A 19 -3.79 -6.75 -36.20
CA ALA A 19 -2.99 -7.67 -35.38
C ALA A 19 -1.72 -7.01 -34.82
N CYS A 20 -1.17 -5.98 -35.50
CA CYS A 20 -0.05 -5.19 -34.95
C CYS A 20 -0.50 -4.19 -33.88
N ASP A 21 -1.75 -3.68 -33.95
CA ASP A 21 -2.30 -2.79 -32.90
C ASP A 21 -2.69 -3.55 -31.61
N LEU A 22 -2.90 -4.87 -31.67
CA LEU A 22 -3.21 -5.69 -30.50
C LEU A 22 -1.98 -6.08 -29.67
N GLN A 23 -0.75 -5.84 -30.14
CA GLN A 23 0.48 -6.09 -29.37
C GLN A 23 1.00 -4.88 -28.56
N ALA A 24 0.36 -3.71 -28.66
CA ALA A 24 0.83 -2.47 -28.04
C ALA A 24 0.04 -2.05 -26.76
N GLN A 25 -0.68 -2.96 -26.09
CA GLN A 25 -1.60 -2.60 -24.98
C GLN A 25 -1.04 -2.83 -23.58
N SER A 26 0.28 -2.81 -23.34
CA SER A 26 0.85 -2.86 -21.98
C SER A 26 1.15 -1.50 -21.38
N LEU A 27 1.17 -0.44 -22.17
CA LEU A 27 1.39 0.93 -21.71
C LEU A 27 0.06 1.65 -21.51
N SER A 28 -0.01 2.56 -20.52
CA SER A 28 -1.19 3.42 -20.39
C SER A 28 -1.35 4.24 -21.69
N PRO A 29 -2.60 4.51 -22.13
CA PRO A 29 -2.85 5.22 -23.40
C PRO A 29 -2.20 6.61 -23.49
N SER A 30 -1.87 7.20 -22.34
CA SER A 30 -1.21 8.51 -22.23
C SER A 30 0.30 8.43 -22.05
N THR A 31 0.89 7.23 -21.86
CA THR A 31 2.34 7.08 -21.69
C THR A 31 3.02 7.14 -23.03
N THR A 32 3.81 8.18 -23.25
CA THR A 32 4.65 8.35 -24.42
C THR A 32 6.12 8.13 -24.08
N TRP A 33 6.90 7.63 -25.04
CA TRP A 33 8.31 7.37 -24.86
C TRP A 33 9.09 7.50 -26.18
N HIS A 34 10.40 7.67 -26.08
CA HIS A 34 11.29 7.77 -27.23
C HIS A 34 12.66 7.16 -26.92
N TRP A 35 13.45 6.95 -27.96
CA TRP A 35 14.83 6.48 -27.82
C TRP A 35 15.80 7.64 -27.65
N GLU A 36 16.66 7.56 -26.63
CA GLU A 36 17.78 8.47 -26.43
C GLU A 36 19.07 7.68 -26.14
N GLY A 37 20.07 7.74 -27.03
CA GLY A 37 21.37 7.08 -26.83
C GLY A 37 21.29 5.57 -26.56
N GLY A 38 20.27 4.86 -27.07
CA GLY A 38 20.06 3.43 -26.83
C GLY A 38 19.30 3.11 -25.53
N THR A 39 18.80 4.11 -24.86
CA THR A 39 17.91 3.99 -23.69
C THR A 39 16.51 4.45 -24.07
N ILE A 40 15.50 3.79 -23.57
CA ILE A 40 14.10 4.20 -23.67
C ILE A 40 13.86 5.25 -22.60
N VAL A 41 13.37 6.43 -23.01
CA VAL A 41 13.01 7.53 -22.10
C VAL A 41 11.50 7.71 -22.13
N VAL A 42 10.87 7.61 -20.95
CA VAL A 42 9.45 7.84 -20.77
C VAL A 42 9.23 9.33 -20.51
N ASP A 43 8.24 9.92 -21.18
CA ASP A 43 7.93 11.33 -21.01
C ASP A 43 7.29 11.57 -19.63
N CYS A 44 7.90 12.46 -18.86
CA CYS A 44 7.43 12.83 -17.53
C CYS A 44 6.67 14.14 -17.59
N PRO A 45 5.43 14.22 -17.05
CA PRO A 45 4.68 15.47 -17.05
C PRO A 45 5.36 16.51 -16.15
N GLU A 46 5.42 17.75 -16.60
CA GLU A 46 5.89 18.87 -15.80
C GLU A 46 4.95 19.11 -14.61
N ARG A 47 5.50 19.66 -13.51
CA ARG A 47 4.67 20.08 -12.38
C ARG A 47 3.80 21.26 -12.80
N PRO A 48 2.47 21.19 -12.59
CA PRO A 48 1.58 22.31 -12.87
C PRO A 48 2.00 23.58 -12.13
N ALA A 49 1.86 24.74 -12.78
CA ALA A 49 2.26 26.02 -12.21
C ALA A 49 1.53 26.32 -10.89
N GLY A 50 2.29 26.72 -9.87
CA GLY A 50 1.76 27.02 -8.53
C GLY A 50 1.51 25.81 -7.65
N GLN A 51 1.88 24.60 -8.09
CA GLN A 51 1.84 23.37 -7.32
C GLN A 51 3.19 23.15 -6.63
N GLU A 52 3.16 22.81 -5.34
CA GLU A 52 4.35 22.53 -4.54
C GLU A 52 4.54 21.01 -4.39
N HIS A 53 5.82 20.55 -4.33
CA HIS A 53 6.11 19.15 -4.07
C HIS A 53 5.59 18.67 -2.71
N ALA A 54 5.38 17.36 -2.58
CA ALA A 54 4.90 16.72 -1.37
C ALA A 54 6.00 16.03 -0.55
N VAL A 55 7.29 16.23 -0.88
CA VAL A 55 8.41 15.69 -0.09
C VAL A 55 8.34 16.27 1.32
N GLY A 56 8.28 15.37 2.33
CA GLY A 56 8.14 15.76 3.72
C GLY A 56 6.81 16.43 4.08
N LEU A 57 5.77 16.23 3.27
CA LEU A 57 4.44 16.79 3.51
C LEU A 57 3.95 16.46 4.92
N ALA A 58 3.63 17.50 5.68
CA ALA A 58 2.91 17.43 6.94
C ALA A 58 1.57 18.15 6.79
N VAL A 59 0.54 17.64 7.45
CA VAL A 59 -0.81 18.21 7.42
C VAL A 59 -1.24 18.66 8.81
N ALA A 60 -2.34 19.40 8.91
CA ALA A 60 -2.88 19.76 10.22
C ALA A 60 -3.24 18.51 11.04
N PRO A 61 -2.86 18.43 12.33
CA PRO A 61 -3.09 17.26 13.16
C PRO A 61 -4.58 16.96 13.36
N LEU A 62 -4.96 15.71 13.16
CA LEU A 62 -6.30 15.19 13.36
C LEU A 62 -6.42 14.57 14.75
N LYS A 63 -7.08 15.22 15.70
CA LYS A 63 -7.27 14.65 17.06
C LYS A 63 -8.00 13.31 17.05
N THR A 64 -8.88 13.12 16.11
CA THR A 64 -9.61 11.89 15.80
C THR A 64 -9.49 11.67 14.31
N VAL A 65 -9.11 10.48 13.91
CA VAL A 65 -9.05 10.08 12.51
C VAL A 65 -10.36 9.39 12.14
N ARG A 66 -11.19 10.06 11.34
CA ARG A 66 -12.47 9.52 10.87
C ARG A 66 -12.24 8.77 9.58
N VAL A 67 -12.36 7.45 9.66
CA VAL A 67 -11.98 6.52 8.59
C VAL A 67 -13.21 5.94 7.91
N ALA A 68 -13.17 5.88 6.59
CA ALA A 68 -14.08 5.09 5.76
C ALA A 68 -13.30 3.95 5.09
N PHE A 69 -13.91 2.78 4.97
CA PHE A 69 -13.34 1.61 4.31
C PHE A 69 -14.08 1.33 3.00
N VAL A 70 -13.32 1.13 1.92
CA VAL A 70 -13.83 0.76 0.60
C VAL A 70 -13.14 -0.53 0.15
N GLY A 71 -13.94 -1.58 -0.12
CA GLY A 71 -13.48 -2.93 -0.35
C GLY A 71 -13.41 -3.74 0.95
N LEU A 72 -14.40 -4.59 1.17
CA LEU A 72 -14.58 -5.40 2.38
C LEU A 72 -14.58 -6.90 2.05
N GLY A 73 -13.79 -7.28 1.04
CA GLY A 73 -13.55 -8.66 0.67
C GLY A 73 -12.58 -9.35 1.64
N MET A 74 -11.39 -9.73 1.14
CA MET A 74 -10.42 -10.48 1.93
C MET A 74 -9.64 -9.58 2.94
N ARG A 75 -9.10 -8.44 2.49
CA ARG A 75 -8.22 -7.57 3.30
C ARG A 75 -8.98 -6.59 4.19
N GLY A 76 -10.09 -6.03 3.66
CA GLY A 76 -10.85 -4.97 4.31
C GLY A 76 -11.36 -5.30 5.72
N PRO A 77 -11.99 -6.44 5.99
CA PRO A 77 -12.47 -6.80 7.33
C PRO A 77 -11.36 -6.84 8.38
N TRP A 78 -10.18 -7.32 8.02
CA TRP A 78 -9.01 -7.32 8.89
C TRP A 78 -8.52 -5.89 9.19
N ALA A 79 -8.57 -5.00 8.20
CA ALA A 79 -8.25 -3.59 8.41
C ALA A 79 -9.26 -2.90 9.32
N VAL A 80 -10.56 -3.14 9.14
CA VAL A 80 -11.62 -2.67 10.04
C VAL A 80 -11.33 -3.11 11.48
N TRP A 81 -10.96 -4.37 11.69
CA TRP A 81 -10.57 -4.88 13.00
C TRP A 81 -9.36 -4.16 13.58
N ARG A 82 -8.27 -4.06 12.83
CA ARG A 82 -7.04 -3.38 13.30
C ARG A 82 -7.30 -1.93 13.68
N PHE A 83 -8.00 -1.18 12.83
CA PHE A 83 -8.34 0.22 13.09
C PHE A 83 -9.26 0.39 14.30
N SER A 84 -10.15 -0.56 14.58
CA SER A 84 -10.98 -0.55 15.78
C SER A 84 -10.17 -0.64 17.08
N CYS A 85 -8.95 -1.18 17.00
CA CYS A 85 -8.01 -1.31 18.11
C CYS A 85 -7.07 -0.10 18.26
N ILE A 86 -6.99 0.79 17.26
CA ILE A 86 -6.09 1.96 17.28
C ILE A 86 -6.77 3.13 18.00
N PRO A 87 -6.16 3.68 19.06
CA PRO A 87 -6.75 4.79 19.81
C PRO A 87 -6.97 6.05 18.97
N GLY A 88 -8.12 6.69 19.16
CA GLY A 88 -8.48 7.94 18.47
C GLY A 88 -8.98 7.76 17.04
N VAL A 89 -9.31 6.54 16.64
CA VAL A 89 -9.98 6.24 15.38
C VAL A 89 -11.50 6.24 15.56
N GLU A 90 -12.21 6.73 14.56
CA GLU A 90 -13.66 6.62 14.40
C GLU A 90 -13.97 6.02 13.02
N ILE A 91 -14.56 4.82 12.99
CA ILE A 91 -14.99 4.18 11.74
C ILE A 91 -16.36 4.75 11.39
N VAL A 92 -16.46 5.53 10.32
CA VAL A 92 -17.66 6.31 10.00
C VAL A 92 -18.43 5.80 8.79
N ALA A 93 -17.78 5.05 7.89
CA ALA A 93 -18.43 4.47 6.73
C ALA A 93 -17.77 3.15 6.31
N LEU A 94 -18.59 2.25 5.76
CA LEU A 94 -18.23 0.96 5.21
C LEU A 94 -18.81 0.87 3.80
N CYS A 95 -17.99 0.51 2.81
CA CYS A 95 -18.40 0.41 1.42
C CYS A 95 -17.85 -0.87 0.80
N ASP A 96 -18.71 -1.62 0.16
CA ASP A 96 -18.32 -2.73 -0.72
C ASP A 96 -19.29 -2.79 -1.91
N TYR A 97 -18.89 -3.49 -2.95
CA TYR A 97 -19.80 -3.79 -4.03
C TYR A 97 -21.02 -4.59 -3.52
N GLU A 98 -20.78 -5.58 -2.66
CA GLU A 98 -21.81 -6.41 -2.03
C GLU A 98 -22.19 -5.84 -0.65
N TYR A 99 -23.51 -5.59 -0.48
CA TYR A 99 -24.06 -5.09 0.80
C TYR A 99 -23.72 -5.98 1.98
N GLU A 100 -23.77 -7.30 1.80
CA GLU A 100 -23.57 -8.32 2.83
C GLU A 100 -22.17 -8.26 3.46
N ARG A 101 -21.16 -7.88 2.69
CA ARG A 101 -19.79 -7.69 3.20
C ARG A 101 -19.70 -6.48 4.11
N ALA A 102 -20.33 -5.38 3.74
CA ALA A 102 -20.40 -4.19 4.59
C ALA A 102 -21.22 -4.46 5.86
N GLU A 103 -22.33 -5.20 5.75
CA GLU A 103 -23.13 -5.61 6.90
C GLU A 103 -22.37 -6.54 7.85
N ALA A 104 -21.55 -7.45 7.35
CA ALA A 104 -20.71 -8.31 8.18
C ALA A 104 -19.71 -7.49 9.03
N CYS A 105 -19.08 -6.49 8.43
CA CYS A 105 -18.22 -5.54 9.16
C CYS A 105 -19.03 -4.70 10.17
N GLN A 106 -20.24 -4.31 9.84
CA GLN A 106 -21.12 -3.58 10.75
C GLN A 106 -21.49 -4.42 11.99
N LYS A 107 -21.74 -5.73 11.84
CA LYS A 107 -21.95 -6.66 12.97
C LYS A 107 -20.73 -6.70 13.89
N PHE A 108 -19.55 -6.74 13.31
CA PHE A 108 -18.30 -6.69 14.06
C PHE A 108 -18.17 -5.38 14.87
N LEU A 109 -18.48 -4.20 14.28
CA LEU A 109 -18.47 -2.92 15.01
C LEU A 109 -19.41 -2.97 16.22
N ARG A 110 -20.57 -3.61 16.08
CA ARG A 110 -21.52 -3.80 17.18
C ARG A 110 -20.93 -4.65 18.32
N GLU A 111 -20.27 -5.74 17.99
CA GLU A 111 -19.61 -6.63 18.96
C GLU A 111 -18.51 -5.90 19.72
N GLN A 112 -17.80 -5.00 19.06
CA GLN A 112 -16.78 -4.14 19.68
C GLN A 112 -17.34 -2.92 20.43
N SER A 113 -18.65 -2.77 20.53
CA SER A 113 -19.31 -1.63 21.16
C SER A 113 -18.90 -0.28 20.54
N LEU A 114 -18.67 -0.27 19.22
CA LEU A 114 -18.41 0.94 18.44
C LEU A 114 -19.70 1.52 17.89
N MET A 115 -19.67 2.79 17.45
CA MET A 115 -20.82 3.39 16.78
C MET A 115 -21.11 2.72 15.45
N PRO A 116 -22.39 2.59 15.06
CA PRO A 116 -22.72 2.09 13.74
C PRO A 116 -22.18 3.04 12.65
N ALA A 117 -21.42 2.49 11.70
CA ALA A 117 -20.99 3.18 10.50
C ALA A 117 -22.16 3.31 9.49
N ASP A 118 -22.03 4.18 8.50
CA ASP A 118 -22.98 4.21 7.38
C ASP A 118 -22.52 3.24 6.31
N ILE A 119 -23.46 2.51 5.72
CA ILE A 119 -23.18 1.51 4.69
C ILE A 119 -23.46 2.10 3.30
N TYR A 120 -22.49 1.96 2.43
CA TYR A 120 -22.56 2.23 0.99
C TYR A 120 -22.30 0.92 0.24
N TYR A 121 -22.92 0.73 -0.92
CA TYR A 121 -22.75 -0.49 -1.71
C TYR A 121 -23.05 -0.28 -3.19
N GLY A 122 -22.67 -1.28 -4.00
CA GLY A 122 -22.81 -1.23 -5.45
C GLY A 122 -21.66 -0.49 -6.13
N GLU A 123 -21.71 -0.44 -7.46
CA GLU A 123 -20.64 0.05 -8.32
C GLU A 123 -20.16 1.47 -7.98
N ASN A 124 -21.08 2.38 -7.66
CA ASN A 124 -20.79 3.80 -7.40
C ASN A 124 -20.92 4.17 -5.91
N GLY A 125 -21.03 3.21 -5.02
CA GLY A 125 -21.21 3.46 -3.58
C GLY A 125 -20.07 4.30 -2.97
N TYR A 126 -18.84 4.12 -3.46
CA TYR A 126 -17.69 4.90 -3.02
C TYR A 126 -17.76 6.38 -3.42
N GLU A 127 -18.43 6.74 -4.54
CA GLU A 127 -18.58 8.13 -4.97
C GLU A 127 -19.47 8.90 -3.99
N GLU A 128 -20.58 8.31 -3.54
CA GLU A 128 -21.44 8.91 -2.52
C GLU A 128 -20.70 9.04 -1.18
N LEU A 129 -19.96 8.01 -0.78
CA LEU A 129 -19.12 8.03 0.40
C LEU A 129 -18.11 9.17 0.36
N CYS A 130 -17.45 9.37 -0.77
CA CYS A 130 -16.43 10.41 -0.93
C CYS A 130 -17.01 11.84 -0.84
N GLN A 131 -18.28 12.08 -1.10
CA GLN A 131 -18.92 13.39 -0.96
C GLN A 131 -19.14 13.82 0.50
N ARG A 132 -19.02 12.92 1.46
CA ARG A 132 -19.19 13.24 2.89
C ARG A 132 -18.08 14.18 3.37
N THR A 133 -18.43 15.08 4.29
CA THR A 133 -17.48 16.04 4.90
C THR A 133 -16.92 15.58 6.24
N ASP A 134 -17.43 14.47 6.77
CA ASP A 134 -17.02 13.91 8.06
C ASP A 134 -16.10 12.67 7.92
N ILE A 135 -15.41 12.54 6.81
CA ILE A 135 -14.38 11.54 6.55
C ILE A 135 -13.04 12.26 6.37
N ASP A 136 -12.02 11.80 7.07
CA ASP A 136 -10.64 12.32 6.97
C ASP A 136 -9.78 11.41 6.09
N LEU A 137 -9.96 10.09 6.21
CA LEU A 137 -9.18 9.06 5.55
C LEU A 137 -10.09 8.03 4.87
N VAL A 138 -9.79 7.69 3.62
CA VAL A 138 -10.39 6.53 2.93
C VAL A 138 -9.34 5.42 2.86
N TYR A 139 -9.62 4.28 3.49
CA TYR A 139 -8.83 3.06 3.40
C TYR A 139 -9.37 2.19 2.27
N ILE A 140 -8.53 1.86 1.30
CA ILE A 140 -8.92 1.26 0.03
C ILE A 140 -8.30 -0.13 -0.08
N ALA A 141 -9.16 -1.16 -0.10
CA ALA A 141 -8.79 -2.58 -0.19
C ALA A 141 -9.67 -3.33 -1.20
N THR A 142 -9.95 -2.70 -2.32
CA THR A 142 -10.69 -3.25 -3.45
C THR A 142 -9.81 -4.22 -4.28
N ASP A 143 -10.25 -4.67 -5.43
CA ASP A 143 -9.36 -5.21 -6.46
C ASP A 143 -8.46 -4.11 -7.06
N TRP A 144 -7.42 -4.51 -7.78
CA TRP A 144 -6.42 -3.58 -8.29
C TRP A 144 -6.96 -2.52 -9.26
N ASN A 145 -7.95 -2.87 -10.07
CA ASN A 145 -8.52 -1.93 -11.04
C ASN A 145 -9.27 -0.78 -10.36
N HIS A 146 -9.80 -1.00 -9.15
CA HIS A 146 -10.55 0.00 -8.39
C HIS A 146 -9.70 0.78 -7.37
N HIS A 147 -8.43 0.43 -7.14
CA HIS A 147 -7.55 1.18 -6.24
C HIS A 147 -7.45 2.65 -6.65
N TYR A 148 -7.04 2.91 -7.88
CA TYR A 148 -6.87 4.28 -8.39
C TYR A 148 -8.18 5.07 -8.49
N PRO A 149 -9.28 4.58 -9.09
CA PRO A 149 -10.53 5.35 -9.17
C PRO A 149 -11.06 5.79 -7.81
N VAL A 150 -11.03 4.90 -6.81
CA VAL A 150 -11.46 5.22 -5.45
C VAL A 150 -10.54 6.23 -4.79
N ALA A 151 -9.22 6.06 -4.91
CA ALA A 151 -8.22 6.99 -4.36
C ALA A 151 -8.35 8.38 -4.98
N LYS A 152 -8.49 8.45 -6.30
CA LYS A 152 -8.71 9.70 -7.03
C LYS A 152 -9.97 10.40 -6.52
N CYS A 153 -11.10 9.70 -6.45
CA CYS A 153 -12.35 10.23 -5.96
C CYS A 153 -12.23 10.75 -4.52
N ALA A 154 -11.58 10.01 -3.62
CA ALA A 154 -11.35 10.42 -2.24
C ALA A 154 -10.52 11.72 -2.17
N MET A 155 -9.41 11.80 -2.89
CA MET A 155 -8.50 12.94 -2.85
C MET A 155 -9.10 14.18 -3.54
N GLU A 156 -9.84 14.03 -4.64
CA GLU A 156 -10.59 15.11 -5.29
C GLU A 156 -11.63 15.73 -4.33
N ASN A 157 -12.18 14.93 -3.42
CA ASN A 157 -13.12 15.35 -2.39
C ASN A 157 -12.44 15.71 -1.04
N GLY A 158 -11.13 15.96 -1.03
CA GLY A 158 -10.40 16.49 0.11
C GLY A 158 -10.11 15.50 1.23
N LYS A 159 -10.01 14.20 0.94
CA LYS A 159 -9.70 13.14 1.91
C LYS A 159 -8.31 12.58 1.66
N HIS A 160 -7.62 12.18 2.71
CA HIS A 160 -6.42 11.36 2.60
C HIS A 160 -6.79 9.98 2.05
N ALA A 161 -5.88 9.37 1.29
CA ALA A 161 -6.05 8.02 0.77
C ALA A 161 -4.98 7.09 1.36
N ALA A 162 -5.39 5.92 1.81
CA ALA A 162 -4.50 4.80 2.13
C ALA A 162 -4.91 3.61 1.26
N ILE A 163 -4.00 3.12 0.45
CA ILE A 163 -4.33 2.24 -0.68
C ILE A 163 -3.54 0.94 -0.56
N GLU A 164 -4.22 -0.21 -0.57
CA GLU A 164 -3.57 -1.54 -0.63
C GLU A 164 -2.70 -1.68 -1.88
N VAL A 165 -1.78 -2.60 -1.82
CA VAL A 165 -0.75 -2.80 -2.83
C VAL A 165 -1.23 -3.70 -4.00
N PRO A 166 -0.82 -3.36 -5.23
CA PRO A 166 -0.21 -2.12 -5.69
C PRO A 166 -1.24 -0.98 -5.77
N SER A 167 -0.85 0.22 -5.35
CA SER A 167 -1.77 1.36 -5.25
C SER A 167 -2.12 2.00 -6.60
N ALA A 168 -1.26 1.81 -7.59
CA ALA A 168 -1.43 2.25 -8.97
C ALA A 168 -0.94 1.15 -9.92
N MET A 169 -1.52 1.07 -11.11
CA MET A 169 -1.27 0.00 -12.06
C MET A 169 -0.43 0.45 -13.26
N ASN A 170 -0.25 1.76 -13.43
CA ASN A 170 0.51 2.35 -14.53
C ASN A 170 1.01 3.76 -14.21
N LEU A 171 1.87 4.30 -15.07
CA LEU A 171 2.50 5.62 -14.89
C LEU A 171 1.49 6.77 -14.89
N GLU A 172 0.43 6.68 -15.69
CA GLU A 172 -0.61 7.71 -15.70
C GLU A 172 -1.29 7.84 -14.33
N GLN A 173 -1.66 6.72 -13.73
CA GLN A 173 -2.24 6.68 -12.39
C GLN A 173 -1.25 7.19 -11.33
N CYS A 174 0.03 6.81 -11.42
CA CYS A 174 1.08 7.31 -10.53
C CYS A 174 1.17 8.84 -10.60
N TRP A 175 1.29 9.43 -11.80
CA TRP A 175 1.36 10.87 -11.98
C TRP A 175 0.09 11.60 -11.54
N SER A 176 -1.08 11.00 -11.78
CA SER A 176 -2.36 11.56 -11.35
C SER A 176 -2.43 11.68 -9.82
N LEU A 177 -2.06 10.61 -9.08
CA LEU A 177 -2.06 10.62 -7.61
C LEU A 177 -1.00 11.58 -7.04
N ILE A 178 0.19 11.67 -7.66
CA ILE A 178 1.20 12.67 -7.29
C ILE A 178 0.63 14.09 -7.44
N ASN A 179 0.04 14.40 -8.60
CA ASN A 179 -0.52 15.73 -8.84
C ASN A 179 -1.65 16.07 -7.86
N LEU A 180 -2.50 15.11 -7.51
CA LEU A 180 -3.54 15.31 -6.50
C LEU A 180 -2.95 15.54 -5.10
N ALA A 181 -1.94 14.77 -4.69
CA ALA A 181 -1.27 14.94 -3.40
C ALA A 181 -0.60 16.32 -3.30
N GLU A 182 0.12 16.73 -4.34
CA GLU A 182 0.77 18.04 -4.42
C GLU A 182 -0.25 19.19 -4.44
N GLN A 183 -1.28 19.11 -5.30
CA GLN A 183 -2.28 20.16 -5.47
C GLN A 183 -3.20 20.33 -4.25
N ARG A 184 -3.64 19.23 -3.68
CA ARG A 184 -4.59 19.23 -2.56
C ARG A 184 -3.92 19.24 -1.19
N ARG A 185 -2.60 19.06 -1.15
CA ARG A 185 -1.82 18.90 0.10
C ARG A 185 -2.38 17.78 0.97
N LEU A 186 -2.64 16.62 0.34
CA LEU A 186 -3.20 15.43 0.97
C LEU A 186 -2.19 14.29 0.96
N HIS A 187 -2.24 13.48 2.00
CA HIS A 187 -1.50 12.23 2.02
C HIS A 187 -2.13 11.20 1.07
N CYS A 188 -1.29 10.56 0.27
CA CYS A 188 -1.58 9.36 -0.50
C CYS A 188 -0.59 8.30 -0.01
N PHE A 189 -1.05 7.37 0.81
CA PHE A 189 -0.23 6.39 1.51
C PHE A 189 -0.39 5.02 0.86
N ILE A 190 0.72 4.41 0.49
CA ILE A 190 0.74 3.01 0.06
C ILE A 190 0.78 2.11 1.30
N LEU A 191 -0.10 1.11 1.35
CA LEU A 191 -0.18 0.17 2.47
C LEU A 191 0.82 -0.99 2.30
N GLU A 192 2.10 -0.63 2.15
CA GLU A 192 3.19 -1.59 2.01
C GLU A 192 3.65 -2.08 3.40
N ASN A 193 3.01 -3.11 3.87
CA ASN A 193 3.20 -3.68 5.20
C ASN A 193 4.61 -4.25 5.43
N CYS A 194 5.29 -4.71 4.37
CA CYS A 194 6.62 -5.31 4.50
C CYS A 194 7.69 -4.31 4.96
N CYS A 195 7.46 -3.01 4.76
CA CYS A 195 8.29 -1.95 5.35
C CYS A 195 8.23 -1.90 6.89
N TYR A 196 7.25 -2.55 7.49
CA TYR A 196 7.06 -2.61 8.96
C TYR A 196 7.32 -4.00 9.55
N ASP A 197 7.88 -4.92 8.76
CA ASP A 197 8.33 -6.22 9.26
C ASP A 197 9.52 -6.03 10.23
N TYR A 198 9.60 -6.88 11.23
CA TYR A 198 10.56 -6.74 12.31
C TYR A 198 12.01 -6.74 11.82
N PHE A 199 12.36 -7.60 10.86
CA PHE A 199 13.73 -7.71 10.37
C PHE A 199 14.08 -6.53 9.46
N GLU A 200 13.17 -6.16 8.52
CA GLU A 200 13.35 -5.05 7.61
C GLU A 200 13.52 -3.72 8.36
N MET A 201 12.66 -3.44 9.35
CA MET A 201 12.80 -2.25 10.19
C MET A 201 14.07 -2.27 11.05
N THR A 202 14.44 -3.43 11.60
CA THR A 202 15.66 -3.56 12.38
C THR A 202 16.90 -3.34 11.51
N ALA A 203 16.89 -3.89 10.28
CA ALA A 203 17.96 -3.67 9.31
C ALA A 203 18.05 -2.20 8.87
N LEU A 204 16.90 -1.53 8.67
CA LEU A 204 16.87 -0.09 8.41
C LEU A 204 17.53 0.70 9.57
N ASN A 205 17.22 0.39 10.80
CA ASN A 205 17.85 1.01 11.98
C ASN A 205 19.37 0.73 12.05
N MET A 206 19.83 -0.45 11.60
CA MET A 206 21.25 -0.74 11.45
C MET A 206 21.91 0.09 10.36
N VAL A 207 21.23 0.29 9.21
CA VAL A 207 21.71 1.15 8.12
C VAL A 207 21.81 2.60 8.59
N ASP A 208 20.76 3.14 9.22
CA ASP A 208 20.72 4.50 9.76
C ASP A 208 21.82 4.76 10.81
N SER A 209 22.19 3.72 11.56
CA SER A 209 23.29 3.78 12.53
C SER A 209 24.68 3.62 11.90
N GLY A 210 24.75 3.40 10.58
CA GLY A 210 26.01 3.21 9.84
C GLY A 210 26.67 1.84 10.07
N LEU A 211 25.98 0.89 10.68
CA LEU A 211 26.52 -0.43 11.04
C LEU A 211 26.91 -1.24 9.80
N LEU A 212 26.11 -1.18 8.73
CA LEU A 212 26.42 -1.85 7.47
C LEU A 212 27.37 -1.03 6.57
N GLY A 213 27.73 0.19 6.98
CA GLY A 213 28.42 1.17 6.13
C GLY A 213 27.50 1.67 5.02
N GLU A 214 28.08 2.07 3.87
CA GLU A 214 27.28 2.47 2.70
C GLU A 214 26.70 1.20 2.05
N VAL A 215 25.38 1.13 1.91
CA VAL A 215 24.72 0.04 1.19
C VAL A 215 24.95 0.24 -0.31
N VAL A 216 25.63 -0.71 -0.95
CA VAL A 216 26.01 -0.63 -2.38
C VAL A 216 25.13 -1.49 -3.28
N ARG A 217 24.51 -2.54 -2.73
CA ARG A 217 23.59 -3.43 -3.43
C ARG A 217 22.46 -3.89 -2.51
N ALA A 218 21.25 -3.98 -3.06
CA ALA A 218 20.11 -4.58 -2.40
C ALA A 218 19.37 -5.56 -3.30
N GLU A 219 18.72 -6.55 -2.70
CA GLU A 219 17.87 -7.53 -3.40
C GLU A 219 16.54 -7.66 -2.67
N GLY A 220 15.45 -7.59 -3.43
CA GLY A 220 14.11 -7.82 -2.95
C GLY A 220 13.32 -8.74 -3.87
N ALA A 221 12.22 -9.29 -3.40
CA ALA A 221 11.38 -10.16 -4.22
C ALA A 221 9.94 -10.25 -3.72
N TYR A 222 9.07 -10.75 -4.59
CA TYR A 222 7.83 -11.39 -4.20
C TYR A 222 7.74 -12.74 -4.89
N ILE A 223 8.13 -13.77 -4.18
CA ILE A 223 8.20 -15.15 -4.66
C ILE A 223 7.36 -16.02 -3.75
N HIS A 224 6.27 -16.55 -4.25
CA HIS A 224 5.54 -17.66 -3.65
C HIS A 224 4.39 -18.10 -4.56
N THR A 225 4.11 -19.40 -4.62
CA THR A 225 2.96 -19.88 -5.36
C THR A 225 1.66 -19.32 -4.78
N LEU A 226 0.73 -18.94 -5.66
CA LEU A 226 -0.60 -18.46 -5.30
C LEU A 226 -1.69 -19.49 -5.65
N ASP A 227 -1.38 -20.77 -5.69
CA ASP A 227 -2.30 -21.83 -6.09
C ASP A 227 -3.65 -21.76 -5.37
N GLU A 228 -3.64 -21.53 -4.07
CA GLU A 228 -4.86 -21.39 -3.25
C GLU A 228 -5.72 -20.19 -3.67
N TYR A 229 -5.08 -19.11 -4.15
CA TYR A 229 -5.79 -17.90 -4.58
C TYR A 229 -6.44 -18.07 -5.96
N TRP A 230 -5.85 -18.88 -6.84
CA TRP A 230 -6.42 -19.09 -8.17
C TRP A 230 -7.75 -19.83 -8.13
N ASP A 231 -8.03 -20.57 -7.05
CA ASP A 231 -9.29 -21.27 -6.81
C ASP A 231 -10.32 -20.43 -6.04
N ALA A 232 -9.92 -19.28 -5.50
CA ALA A 232 -10.83 -18.41 -4.78
C ALA A 232 -11.91 -17.85 -5.73
N TYR A 233 -13.16 -17.94 -5.29
CA TYR A 233 -14.28 -17.33 -6.01
C TYR A 233 -14.11 -15.81 -6.06
N TRP A 234 -14.20 -15.26 -7.26
CA TRP A 234 -14.32 -13.84 -7.50
C TRP A 234 -15.62 -13.54 -8.21
N TYR A 235 -16.47 -12.76 -7.58
CA TYR A 235 -17.71 -12.29 -8.17
C TYR A 235 -17.52 -10.86 -8.72
N ASP A 236 -17.64 -10.73 -10.04
CA ASP A 236 -17.83 -9.47 -10.73
C ASP A 236 -19.10 -9.58 -11.57
N PRO A 237 -20.18 -8.86 -11.25
CA PRO A 237 -21.44 -8.96 -11.98
C PRO A 237 -21.33 -8.45 -13.43
N ASN A 238 -20.30 -7.66 -13.74
CA ASN A 238 -20.02 -7.19 -15.09
C ASN A 238 -19.12 -8.13 -15.88
N ASP A 239 -18.57 -9.16 -15.21
CA ASP A 239 -17.69 -10.13 -15.82
C ASP A 239 -18.51 -11.28 -16.42
N ASN A 240 -18.56 -11.32 -17.75
CA ASN A 240 -19.19 -12.40 -18.52
C ASN A 240 -18.25 -13.60 -18.73
N ASP A 241 -17.19 -13.73 -17.93
CA ASP A 241 -16.26 -14.85 -18.05
C ASP A 241 -16.94 -16.18 -17.63
N ALA A 242 -17.19 -17.03 -18.62
CA ALA A 242 -17.81 -18.35 -18.41
C ALA A 242 -16.98 -19.27 -17.50
N HIS A 243 -15.70 -19.00 -17.33
CA HIS A 243 -14.76 -19.81 -16.54
C HIS A 243 -14.53 -19.29 -15.14
N ASN A 244 -15.06 -18.12 -14.82
CA ASN A 244 -14.95 -17.47 -13.50
C ASN A 244 -13.53 -17.45 -12.94
N LEU A 245 -12.57 -17.07 -13.79
CA LEU A 245 -11.16 -16.95 -13.39
C LEU A 245 -10.98 -15.83 -12.37
N HIS A 246 -10.12 -16.05 -11.39
CA HIS A 246 -9.80 -15.02 -10.41
C HIS A 246 -9.23 -13.76 -11.08
N TRP A 247 -9.68 -12.57 -10.67
CA TRP A 247 -9.28 -11.28 -11.27
C TRP A 247 -7.75 -11.10 -11.35
N ARG A 248 -7.02 -11.55 -10.33
CA ARG A 248 -5.55 -11.47 -10.31
C ARG A 248 -4.90 -12.38 -11.34
N LEU A 249 -5.49 -13.55 -11.62
CA LEU A 249 -5.02 -14.44 -12.70
C LEU A 249 -5.24 -13.77 -14.06
N LYS A 250 -6.43 -13.21 -14.30
CA LYS A 250 -6.72 -12.41 -15.53
C LYS A 250 -5.72 -11.28 -15.70
N TYR A 251 -5.41 -10.57 -14.62
CA TYR A 251 -4.42 -9.50 -14.66
C TYR A 251 -3.04 -10.00 -15.08
N ASN A 252 -2.60 -11.17 -14.62
CA ASN A 252 -1.36 -11.82 -15.09
C ASN A 252 -1.45 -12.29 -16.55
N MET A 253 -2.63 -12.67 -17.04
CA MET A 253 -2.83 -13.02 -18.46
C MET A 253 -2.68 -11.81 -19.38
N GLU A 254 -3.12 -10.65 -18.93
CA GLU A 254 -3.20 -9.42 -19.75
C GLU A 254 -1.94 -8.55 -19.66
N ASN A 255 -1.19 -8.63 -18.57
CA ASN A 255 -0.06 -7.76 -18.27
C ASN A 255 1.25 -8.56 -18.18
N ARG A 256 2.39 -7.86 -18.33
CA ARG A 256 3.74 -8.41 -18.30
C ARG A 256 4.59 -7.64 -17.30
N GLY A 257 5.49 -8.31 -16.61
CA GLY A 257 6.47 -7.68 -15.74
C GLY A 257 6.31 -8.03 -14.27
N ASP A 258 6.96 -7.26 -13.43
CA ASP A 258 6.86 -7.41 -11.98
C ASP A 258 5.56 -6.75 -11.47
N LEU A 259 4.47 -7.51 -11.52
CA LEU A 259 3.13 -7.01 -11.21
C LEU A 259 2.89 -6.78 -9.70
N TYR A 260 3.84 -7.16 -8.85
CA TYR A 260 3.71 -7.04 -7.39
C TYR A 260 5.05 -6.73 -6.71
N ALA A 261 5.81 -5.80 -7.28
CA ALA A 261 7.16 -5.43 -6.86
C ALA A 261 7.26 -4.86 -5.45
N THR A 262 6.17 -4.25 -4.95
CA THR A 262 6.20 -3.37 -3.77
C THR A 262 6.74 -4.06 -2.53
N HIS A 263 6.38 -5.32 -2.27
CA HIS A 263 6.85 -6.09 -1.11
C HIS A 263 8.36 -6.34 -1.10
N GLY A 264 8.97 -6.47 -2.29
CA GLY A 264 10.42 -6.61 -2.41
C GLY A 264 11.13 -5.25 -2.44
N LEU A 265 10.56 -4.30 -3.20
CA LEU A 265 11.21 -3.02 -3.46
C LEU A 265 11.10 -2.04 -2.28
N GLY A 266 9.92 -1.92 -1.67
CA GLY A 266 9.68 -0.93 -0.61
C GLY A 266 10.72 -0.97 0.51
N PRO A 267 10.91 -2.11 1.19
CA PRO A 267 11.87 -2.21 2.28
C PRO A 267 13.33 -1.92 1.89
N VAL A 268 13.75 -2.36 0.70
CA VAL A 268 15.13 -2.10 0.24
C VAL A 268 15.31 -0.66 -0.25
N ALA A 269 14.28 -0.03 -0.83
CA ALA A 269 14.30 1.36 -1.24
C ALA A 269 14.47 2.30 -0.03
N GLN A 270 13.82 1.98 1.10
CA GLN A 270 14.01 2.70 2.35
C GLN A 270 15.47 2.64 2.84
N CYS A 271 16.09 1.45 2.81
CA CYS A 271 17.49 1.27 3.19
C CYS A 271 18.50 1.95 2.24
N LEU A 272 18.08 2.27 1.02
CA LEU A 272 18.87 3.00 0.04
C LEU A 272 18.62 4.50 0.03
N TYR A 273 17.68 4.98 0.85
CA TYR A 273 17.26 6.38 0.94
C TYR A 273 16.69 6.95 -0.37
N ILE A 274 15.93 6.12 -1.09
CA ILE A 274 15.26 6.56 -2.32
C ILE A 274 14.28 7.69 -1.98
N HIS A 275 14.30 8.77 -2.78
CA HIS A 275 13.65 10.07 -2.55
C HIS A 275 14.11 10.83 -1.29
N ARG A 276 15.16 10.33 -0.62
CA ARG A 276 15.73 10.92 0.61
C ARG A 276 17.26 10.97 0.52
N GLY A 277 17.76 11.41 -0.64
CA GLY A 277 19.19 11.55 -0.94
C GLY A 277 19.67 10.66 -2.11
N ASP A 278 18.83 9.76 -2.61
CA ASP A 278 19.10 8.95 -3.82
C ASP A 278 17.81 8.76 -4.63
N ARG A 279 17.89 8.28 -5.88
CA ARG A 279 16.76 7.93 -6.75
C ARG A 279 17.17 6.86 -7.76
N PHE A 280 16.24 6.12 -8.30
CA PHE A 280 16.54 5.25 -9.45
C PHE A 280 16.75 6.08 -10.73
N THR A 281 17.60 5.59 -11.62
CA THR A 281 17.93 6.27 -12.90
C THR A 281 17.70 5.38 -14.09
N THR A 282 17.89 4.07 -13.94
CA THR A 282 17.86 3.12 -15.05
C THR A 282 17.31 1.78 -14.57
N LEU A 283 16.51 1.15 -15.42
CA LEU A 283 15.92 -0.17 -15.23
C LEU A 283 16.20 -1.04 -16.45
N VAL A 284 16.43 -2.34 -16.22
CA VAL A 284 16.42 -3.42 -17.24
C VAL A 284 15.64 -4.57 -16.65
N ALA A 285 14.70 -5.13 -17.41
CA ALA A 285 13.92 -6.29 -16.98
C ALA A 285 14.03 -7.45 -17.98
N MET A 286 13.93 -8.67 -17.45
CA MET A 286 13.91 -9.91 -18.20
C MET A 286 12.95 -10.88 -17.53
N ASP A 287 12.21 -11.65 -18.32
CA ASP A 287 11.29 -12.68 -17.84
C ASP A 287 11.50 -14.02 -18.54
N THR A 288 10.91 -15.06 -18.00
CA THR A 288 10.74 -16.35 -18.65
C THR A 288 9.49 -16.32 -19.53
N GLU A 289 9.34 -17.34 -20.39
CA GLU A 289 8.02 -17.66 -20.93
C GLU A 289 7.06 -18.07 -19.81
N SER A 290 5.75 -17.98 -20.08
CA SER A 290 4.71 -18.52 -19.20
C SER A 290 4.54 -20.02 -19.47
N PHE A 291 5.12 -20.86 -18.63
CA PHE A 291 4.96 -22.32 -18.69
C PHE A 291 3.82 -22.78 -17.79
N VAL A 292 3.83 -22.34 -16.52
CA VAL A 292 2.84 -22.73 -15.51
C VAL A 292 1.55 -21.94 -15.67
N GLY A 293 1.65 -20.63 -15.88
CA GLY A 293 0.45 -19.79 -16.04
C GLY A 293 -0.44 -20.22 -17.21
N LYS A 294 0.15 -20.49 -18.39
CA LYS A 294 -0.59 -21.04 -19.55
C LYS A 294 -1.24 -22.37 -19.23
N ALA A 295 -0.48 -23.33 -18.68
CA ALA A 295 -0.98 -24.66 -18.34
C ALA A 295 -2.14 -24.59 -17.34
N LEU A 296 -2.07 -23.71 -16.35
CA LEU A 296 -3.13 -23.51 -15.36
C LEU A 296 -4.45 -23.04 -16.00
N VAL A 297 -4.38 -22.07 -16.91
CA VAL A 297 -5.55 -21.55 -17.61
C VAL A 297 -6.12 -22.59 -18.58
N GLU A 298 -5.26 -23.31 -19.33
CA GLU A 298 -5.68 -24.39 -20.23
C GLU A 298 -6.40 -25.52 -19.48
N GLU A 299 -5.91 -25.90 -18.30
CA GLU A 299 -6.56 -26.91 -17.45
C GLU A 299 -7.94 -26.45 -17.00
N ARG A 300 -8.09 -25.17 -16.60
CA ARG A 300 -9.36 -24.62 -16.09
C ARG A 300 -10.39 -24.37 -17.18
N CYS A 301 -9.96 -23.83 -18.30
CA CYS A 301 -10.85 -23.46 -19.39
C CYS A 301 -11.14 -24.63 -20.36
N GLY A 302 -10.31 -25.66 -20.38
CA GLY A 302 -10.39 -26.75 -21.35
C GLY A 302 -10.02 -26.33 -22.78
N GLU A 303 -9.46 -25.16 -22.95
CA GLU A 303 -9.05 -24.57 -24.24
C GLU A 303 -7.60 -24.14 -24.19
N LYS A 304 -6.94 -24.08 -25.36
CA LYS A 304 -5.54 -23.63 -25.47
C LYS A 304 -5.42 -22.15 -25.12
N CYS A 305 -4.47 -21.82 -24.24
CA CYS A 305 -4.18 -20.46 -23.84
C CYS A 305 -2.96 -19.92 -24.59
N ASP A 306 -3.18 -19.16 -25.65
CA ASP A 306 -2.10 -18.55 -26.44
C ASP A 306 -1.72 -17.13 -25.93
N ASN A 307 -2.52 -16.52 -25.05
CA ASN A 307 -2.46 -15.09 -24.71
C ASN A 307 -2.02 -14.79 -23.26
N PHE A 308 -1.34 -15.70 -22.58
CA PHE A 308 -0.82 -15.41 -21.24
C PHE A 308 0.46 -14.58 -21.36
N ARG A 309 0.40 -13.30 -20.97
CA ARG A 309 1.51 -12.34 -21.22
C ARG A 309 2.61 -12.38 -20.17
N ASN A 310 2.26 -12.60 -18.88
CA ASN A 310 3.27 -12.58 -17.84
C ASN A 310 4.11 -13.85 -17.84
N GLY A 311 5.42 -13.69 -17.81
CA GLY A 311 6.32 -14.81 -17.59
C GLY A 311 6.13 -15.40 -16.18
N ASP A 312 6.48 -16.67 -15.99
CA ASP A 312 6.41 -17.30 -14.67
C ASP A 312 7.38 -16.65 -13.67
N HIS A 313 8.48 -16.11 -14.14
CA HIS A 313 9.47 -15.41 -13.34
C HIS A 313 9.99 -14.15 -14.05
N THR A 314 10.06 -13.04 -13.33
CA THR A 314 10.63 -11.77 -13.79
C THR A 314 11.79 -11.38 -12.88
N THR A 315 12.87 -10.87 -13.50
CA THR A 315 14.02 -10.25 -12.82
C THR A 315 14.22 -8.84 -13.34
N THR A 316 14.22 -7.86 -12.45
CA THR A 316 14.41 -6.44 -12.75
C THR A 316 15.66 -5.94 -12.06
N LEU A 317 16.58 -5.36 -12.83
CA LEU A 317 17.79 -4.70 -12.33
C LEU A 317 17.63 -3.19 -12.44
N MET A 318 17.96 -2.47 -11.38
CA MET A 318 17.89 -1.01 -11.32
C MET A 318 19.20 -0.43 -10.82
N ARG A 319 19.53 0.79 -11.30
CA ARG A 319 20.67 1.57 -10.84
C ARG A 319 20.20 2.89 -10.25
N THR A 320 20.82 3.33 -9.16
CA THR A 320 20.54 4.63 -8.54
C THR A 320 21.48 5.73 -9.04
N ALA A 321 21.11 6.98 -8.79
CA ALA A 321 21.93 8.16 -9.11
C ALA A 321 23.28 8.16 -8.37
N ARG A 322 23.35 7.57 -7.18
CA ARG A 322 24.59 7.40 -6.41
C ARG A 322 25.37 6.12 -6.80
N GLY A 323 24.93 5.39 -7.82
CA GLY A 323 25.63 4.24 -8.37
C GLY A 323 25.39 2.91 -7.66
N LYS A 324 24.39 2.82 -6.78
CA LYS A 324 23.96 1.58 -6.14
C LYS A 324 23.14 0.73 -7.12
N VAL A 325 23.07 -0.59 -6.87
CA VAL A 325 22.33 -1.53 -7.73
C VAL A 325 21.29 -2.26 -6.90
N VAL A 326 20.08 -2.40 -7.46
CA VAL A 326 18.98 -3.15 -6.87
C VAL A 326 18.51 -4.23 -7.83
N GLU A 327 18.23 -5.40 -7.30
CA GLU A 327 17.61 -6.52 -8.00
C GLU A 327 16.26 -6.83 -7.38
N ILE A 328 15.20 -6.87 -8.19
CA ILE A 328 13.85 -7.27 -7.78
C ILE A 328 13.42 -8.49 -8.58
N GLN A 329 12.84 -9.48 -7.89
CA GLN A 329 12.32 -10.70 -8.53
C GLN A 329 10.83 -10.87 -8.20
N HIS A 330 10.07 -11.37 -9.18
CA HIS A 330 8.67 -11.70 -9.03
C HIS A 330 8.37 -13.09 -9.59
N ASN A 331 7.69 -13.94 -8.81
CA ASN A 331 7.21 -15.24 -9.24
C ASN A 331 6.06 -15.70 -8.37
N VAL A 332 4.88 -15.83 -8.96
CA VAL A 332 3.65 -16.25 -8.26
C VAL A 332 3.06 -17.54 -8.85
N MET A 333 3.74 -18.14 -9.84
CA MET A 333 3.24 -19.29 -10.59
C MET A 333 3.93 -20.60 -10.21
N THR A 334 5.26 -20.58 -10.04
CA THR A 334 6.01 -21.82 -9.81
C THR A 334 6.03 -22.20 -8.33
N PRO A 335 6.06 -23.51 -8.00
CA PRO A 335 6.11 -23.97 -6.61
C PRO A 335 7.45 -23.61 -5.96
N GLN A 336 7.43 -22.58 -5.15
CA GLN A 336 8.57 -22.10 -4.36
C GLN A 336 8.14 -21.72 -2.95
N PRO A 337 8.98 -21.92 -1.92
CA PRO A 337 8.74 -21.36 -0.60
C PRO A 337 8.62 -19.84 -0.65
N TYR A 338 7.77 -19.28 0.21
CA TYR A 338 7.63 -17.83 0.36
C TYR A 338 8.99 -17.17 0.58
N ASN A 339 9.31 -16.18 -0.25
CA ASN A 339 10.60 -15.50 -0.20
C ASN A 339 10.49 -14.06 -0.72
N ARG A 340 10.89 -13.09 0.11
CA ARG A 340 11.04 -11.68 -0.31
C ARG A 340 12.50 -11.29 -0.52
N LEU A 341 13.44 -12.23 -0.46
CA LEU A 341 14.89 -12.02 -0.45
C LEU A 341 15.31 -11.11 0.71
N PHE A 342 15.12 -9.85 0.60
CA PHE A 342 15.60 -8.79 1.48
C PHE A 342 17.06 -8.99 1.87
N LYS A 343 17.95 -8.62 0.95
CA LYS A 343 19.40 -8.67 1.16
C LYS A 343 19.99 -7.29 0.99
N LEU A 344 20.87 -6.92 1.89
CA LEU A 344 21.63 -5.68 1.87
C LEU A 344 23.12 -6.01 1.88
N THR A 345 23.85 -5.51 0.89
CA THR A 345 25.32 -5.57 0.86
C THR A 345 25.86 -4.17 1.09
N GLY A 346 26.47 -3.96 2.22
CA GLY A 346 27.12 -2.70 2.58
C GLY A 346 28.65 -2.82 2.59
N THR A 347 29.32 -1.68 2.73
CA THR A 347 30.78 -1.63 2.78
C THR A 347 31.40 -2.19 4.06
N LYS A 348 30.59 -2.41 5.11
CA LYS A 348 31.01 -2.94 6.41
C LYS A 348 30.22 -4.17 6.85
N GLY A 349 29.16 -4.52 6.15
CA GLY A 349 28.33 -5.65 6.56
C GLY A 349 27.35 -6.10 5.50
N TYR A 350 26.76 -7.25 5.78
CA TYR A 350 25.76 -7.91 4.97
C TYR A 350 24.60 -8.37 5.84
N ALA A 351 23.37 -8.17 5.38
CA ALA A 351 22.16 -8.64 6.04
C ALA A 351 21.28 -9.38 5.04
N THR A 352 20.71 -10.50 5.46
CA THR A 352 19.70 -11.24 4.67
C THR A 352 18.62 -11.79 5.59
N LYS A 353 17.36 -11.82 5.13
CA LYS A 353 16.24 -12.36 5.88
C LYS A 353 15.94 -13.82 5.57
N TYR A 354 16.04 -14.21 4.29
CA TYR A 354 15.59 -15.50 3.82
C TYR A 354 16.75 -16.41 3.40
N PRO A 355 16.65 -17.74 3.67
CA PRO A 355 15.54 -18.45 4.32
C PRO A 355 15.46 -18.22 5.83
N THR A 356 16.51 -17.74 6.47
CA THR A 356 16.59 -17.37 7.88
C THR A 356 17.35 -16.06 8.03
N PRO A 357 17.03 -15.22 9.03
CA PRO A 357 17.78 -14.01 9.29
C PRO A 357 19.25 -14.30 9.56
N GLU A 358 20.15 -13.66 8.79
CA GLU A 358 21.60 -13.82 8.94
C GLU A 358 22.31 -12.47 8.74
N LEU A 359 23.40 -12.28 9.47
CA LEU A 359 24.26 -11.11 9.43
C LEU A 359 25.71 -11.50 9.29
N ALA A 360 26.49 -10.70 8.55
CA ALA A 360 27.95 -10.76 8.53
C ALA A 360 28.50 -9.33 8.63
N LEU A 361 29.46 -9.10 9.49
CA LEU A 361 30.05 -7.79 9.73
C LEU A 361 31.57 -7.84 9.65
N SER A 362 32.18 -6.80 9.10
CA SER A 362 33.62 -6.60 9.17
C SER A 362 34.06 -6.33 10.61
N ALA A 363 35.31 -6.64 10.93
CA ALA A 363 35.85 -6.51 12.29
C ALA A 363 35.79 -5.07 12.86
N ASP A 364 35.69 -4.07 12.01
CA ASP A 364 35.59 -2.64 12.40
C ASP A 364 34.16 -2.07 12.39
N ALA A 365 33.17 -2.85 12.00
CA ALA A 365 31.78 -2.39 11.87
C ALA A 365 31.20 -1.90 13.21
N LEU A 366 31.55 -2.56 14.32
CA LEU A 366 31.07 -2.19 15.65
C LEU A 366 31.83 -1.02 16.28
N ARG A 367 32.93 -0.57 15.69
CA ARG A 367 33.77 0.47 16.28
C ARG A 367 33.01 1.80 16.36
N GLY A 368 32.72 2.26 17.57
CA GLY A 368 32.00 3.50 17.84
C GLY A 368 30.48 3.42 17.63
N SER A 369 29.92 2.26 17.36
CA SER A 369 28.48 2.07 17.12
C SER A 369 27.63 2.05 18.41
N GLY A 370 28.26 1.86 19.59
CA GLY A 370 27.52 1.60 20.84
C GLY A 370 26.88 0.21 20.93
N ALA A 371 27.08 -0.64 19.92
CA ALA A 371 26.59 -2.02 19.89
C ALA A 371 27.32 -2.89 20.94
N PRO A 372 26.74 -4.05 21.31
CA PRO A 372 27.42 -5.03 22.13
C PRO A 372 28.81 -5.39 21.55
N GLN A 373 29.80 -5.51 22.41
CA GLN A 373 31.12 -5.95 21.96
C GLN A 373 31.05 -7.43 21.61
N MET A 374 31.55 -7.78 20.45
CA MET A 374 31.56 -9.12 19.91
C MET A 374 32.97 -9.47 19.48
N ASP A 375 33.42 -10.66 19.88
CA ASP A 375 34.69 -11.19 19.45
C ASP A 375 34.51 -12.01 18.15
N ASN A 376 35.57 -12.07 17.33
CA ASN A 376 35.63 -12.92 16.14
C ASN A 376 34.67 -12.55 14.99
N LEU A 377 34.33 -11.25 14.84
CA LEU A 377 33.64 -10.78 13.64
C LEU A 377 34.46 -11.14 12.39
N ASN A 378 33.79 -11.67 11.39
CA ASN A 378 34.41 -12.15 10.17
C ASN A 378 33.50 -11.90 8.97
N ASP A 379 33.96 -11.10 8.04
CA ASP A 379 33.23 -10.75 6.81
C ASP A 379 33.09 -11.89 5.78
N HIS A 380 33.76 -13.03 6.01
CA HIS A 380 33.62 -14.26 5.21
C HIS A 380 32.63 -15.28 5.77
N ARG A 381 32.03 -15.03 6.91
CA ARG A 381 31.11 -15.96 7.57
C ARG A 381 29.96 -15.21 8.21
N PHE A 382 28.81 -15.85 8.24
CA PHE A 382 27.72 -15.37 9.09
C PHE A 382 28.10 -15.41 10.56
N MET A 383 27.54 -14.50 11.32
CA MET A 383 27.68 -14.44 12.76
C MET A 383 27.12 -15.70 13.42
N SER A 384 27.53 -15.97 14.66
CA SER A 384 26.84 -16.97 15.49
C SER A 384 25.37 -16.55 15.70
N ALA A 385 24.50 -17.52 15.94
CA ALA A 385 23.09 -17.22 16.24
C ALA A 385 22.96 -16.32 17.48
N GLU A 386 23.81 -16.54 18.50
CA GLU A 386 23.84 -15.75 19.72
C GLU A 386 24.23 -14.29 19.46
N ASP A 387 25.29 -14.02 18.71
CA ASP A 387 25.73 -12.68 18.36
C ASP A 387 24.72 -11.97 17.47
N ARG A 388 24.19 -12.69 16.47
CA ARG A 388 23.14 -12.17 15.59
C ARG A 388 21.91 -11.73 16.38
N ASP A 389 21.40 -12.58 17.26
CA ASP A 389 20.17 -12.30 18.02
C ASP A 389 20.41 -11.14 19.01
N ALA A 390 21.57 -11.06 19.64
CA ALA A 390 21.94 -9.93 20.48
C ALA A 390 22.01 -8.61 19.68
N LEU A 391 22.50 -8.66 18.45
CA LEU A 391 22.58 -7.49 17.58
C LEU A 391 21.19 -7.06 17.08
N LEU A 392 20.35 -8.01 16.68
CA LEU A 392 18.96 -7.74 16.28
C LEU A 392 18.18 -7.11 17.44
N GLU A 393 18.36 -7.56 18.67
CA GLU A 393 17.73 -6.95 19.85
C GLU A 393 18.26 -5.54 20.12
N ALA A 394 19.58 -5.32 20.04
CA ALA A 394 20.19 -4.01 20.26
C ALA A 394 19.69 -2.95 19.26
N TYR A 395 19.49 -3.33 18.01
CA TYR A 395 18.99 -2.47 16.94
C TYR A 395 17.50 -2.60 16.68
N TYR A 396 16.75 -3.33 17.52
CA TYR A 396 15.31 -3.46 17.38
C TYR A 396 14.64 -2.08 17.28
N HIS A 397 13.87 -1.85 16.21
CA HIS A 397 13.42 -0.51 15.83
C HIS A 397 12.47 0.10 16.89
N PRO A 398 12.60 1.41 17.24
CA PRO A 398 11.75 2.05 18.24
C PRO A 398 10.24 1.97 17.94
N ILE A 399 9.83 2.04 16.68
CA ILE A 399 8.44 1.86 16.25
C ILE A 399 7.92 0.47 16.63
N LEU A 400 8.72 -0.56 16.42
CA LEU A 400 8.35 -1.92 16.79
C LEU A 400 8.26 -2.09 18.32
N LYS A 401 9.12 -1.43 19.08
CA LYS A 401 9.01 -1.40 20.56
C LYS A 401 7.70 -0.75 21.01
N LYS A 402 7.22 0.24 20.27
CA LYS A 402 6.01 0.98 20.61
C LYS A 402 4.72 0.26 20.21
N PHE A 403 4.66 -0.29 19.00
CA PHE A 403 3.44 -0.82 18.39
C PHE A 403 3.45 -2.34 18.19
N GLY A 404 4.63 -2.98 18.15
CA GLY A 404 4.77 -4.36 17.72
C GLY A 404 4.15 -5.38 18.69
N GLU A 405 4.19 -5.14 20.00
CA GLU A 405 3.60 -6.06 20.97
C GLU A 405 2.08 -6.17 20.81
N GLN A 406 1.40 -5.04 20.66
CA GLN A 406 -0.04 -4.99 20.45
C GLN A 406 -0.45 -5.62 19.11
N GLY A 407 0.39 -5.48 18.09
CA GLY A 407 0.12 -5.96 16.74
C GLY A 407 0.45 -7.42 16.47
N ARG A 408 1.14 -8.11 17.38
CA ARG A 408 1.77 -9.43 17.12
C ARG A 408 0.88 -10.45 16.39
N ASP A 409 -0.40 -10.51 16.74
CA ASP A 409 -1.37 -11.46 16.17
C ASP A 409 -2.37 -10.78 15.21
N MET A 410 -2.09 -9.54 14.78
CA MET A 410 -3.02 -8.70 14.03
C MET A 410 -2.68 -8.57 12.53
N GLY A 411 -2.29 -9.68 11.91
CA GLY A 411 -1.98 -9.75 10.47
C GLY A 411 -0.48 -9.81 10.20
N HIS A 412 -0.07 -10.79 9.40
CA HIS A 412 1.29 -11.00 8.90
C HIS A 412 2.40 -10.85 9.96
N GLY A 413 2.20 -11.44 11.16
CA GLY A 413 3.18 -11.32 12.25
C GLY A 413 3.26 -9.93 12.89
N GLY A 414 2.24 -9.09 12.69
CA GLY A 414 2.12 -7.77 13.31
C GLY A 414 2.40 -6.59 12.40
N MET A 415 3.06 -6.79 11.25
CA MET A 415 3.44 -5.68 10.38
C MET A 415 2.25 -4.88 9.86
N ASP A 416 1.10 -5.51 9.59
CA ASP A 416 -0.12 -4.81 9.18
C ASP A 416 -0.59 -3.80 10.24
N TYR A 417 -0.59 -4.22 11.51
CA TYR A 417 -1.01 -3.34 12.60
C TYR A 417 -0.01 -2.20 12.84
N VAL A 418 1.28 -2.49 12.80
CA VAL A 418 2.31 -1.46 12.98
C VAL A 418 2.19 -0.38 11.90
N MET A 419 1.98 -0.78 10.64
CA MET A 419 1.73 0.12 9.52
C MET A 419 0.50 1.00 9.76
N ASP A 420 -0.65 0.40 10.06
CA ASP A 420 -1.91 1.12 10.31
C ASP A 420 -1.78 2.08 11.51
N ALA A 421 -1.16 1.63 12.60
CA ALA A 421 -0.94 2.44 13.79
C ALA A 421 0.00 3.63 13.51
N ARG A 422 1.03 3.45 12.69
CA ARG A 422 1.93 4.53 12.26
C ARG A 422 1.22 5.55 11.38
N LEU A 423 0.42 5.11 10.42
CA LEU A 423 -0.40 6.00 9.61
C LEU A 423 -1.29 6.88 10.49
N VAL A 424 -2.05 6.28 11.40
CA VAL A 424 -2.92 7.01 12.32
C VAL A 424 -2.12 7.95 13.23
N TYR A 425 -0.98 7.47 13.76
CA TYR A 425 -0.10 8.29 14.60
C TYR A 425 0.41 9.53 13.87
N CYS A 426 0.85 9.41 12.62
CA CYS A 426 1.31 10.55 11.83
C CYS A 426 0.17 11.54 11.58
N LEU A 427 -1.02 11.07 11.20
CA LEU A 427 -2.19 11.91 10.98
C LEU A 427 -2.63 12.64 12.27
N GLN A 428 -2.63 11.96 13.41
CA GLN A 428 -3.00 12.55 14.70
C GLN A 428 -2.04 13.65 15.17
N ASN A 429 -0.78 13.55 14.80
CA ASN A 429 0.27 14.46 15.24
C ASN A 429 0.73 15.46 14.17
N GLY A 430 0.13 15.42 12.98
CA GLY A 430 0.48 16.33 11.87
C GLY A 430 1.92 16.12 11.39
N LEU A 431 2.35 14.87 11.31
CA LEU A 431 3.71 14.48 10.92
C LEU A 431 3.76 14.05 9.45
N PRO A 432 4.91 14.16 8.78
CA PRO A 432 5.14 13.46 7.53
C PRO A 432 4.90 11.95 7.69
N LEU A 433 4.38 11.32 6.64
CA LEU A 433 4.21 9.86 6.61
C LEU A 433 5.56 9.17 6.41
N ASP A 434 5.65 7.92 6.86
CA ASP A 434 6.83 7.07 6.67
C ASP A 434 7.02 6.69 5.18
N MET A 435 5.93 6.57 4.44
CA MET A 435 5.88 6.37 2.99
C MET A 435 4.98 7.45 2.37
N ASP A 436 5.45 8.12 1.37
CA ASP A 436 4.72 9.19 0.70
C ASP A 436 4.24 8.80 -0.70
N VAL A 437 3.65 9.74 -1.42
CA VAL A 437 3.12 9.50 -2.76
C VAL A 437 4.22 9.17 -3.79
N TYR A 438 5.44 9.60 -3.55
CA TYR A 438 6.57 9.31 -4.45
C TYR A 438 7.07 7.88 -4.25
N ASP A 439 7.12 7.40 -3.00
CA ASP A 439 7.39 5.98 -2.69
C ASP A 439 6.34 5.09 -3.38
N MET A 440 5.06 5.45 -3.27
CA MET A 440 3.97 4.76 -3.93
C MET A 440 4.18 4.66 -5.45
N ALA A 441 4.47 5.78 -6.12
CA ALA A 441 4.66 5.82 -7.55
C ALA A 441 5.90 5.04 -8.01
N GLU A 442 7.02 5.19 -7.28
CA GLU A 442 8.27 4.50 -7.52
C GLU A 442 8.12 2.97 -7.46
N TRP A 443 7.37 2.47 -6.47
CA TRP A 443 7.22 1.03 -6.30
C TRP A 443 6.15 0.42 -7.22
N CYS A 444 5.16 1.19 -7.63
CA CYS A 444 4.09 0.72 -8.50
C CYS A 444 4.43 0.77 -10.00
N CYS A 445 5.40 1.58 -10.43
CA CYS A 445 5.72 1.75 -11.84
C CYS A 445 6.53 0.60 -12.46
N LEU A 446 7.09 -0.32 -11.64
CA LEU A 446 7.99 -1.38 -12.13
C LEU A 446 7.33 -2.29 -13.16
N ALA A 447 6.04 -2.59 -13.00
CA ALA A 447 5.32 -3.43 -13.95
C ALA A 447 5.36 -2.83 -15.37
N GLU A 448 4.99 -1.56 -15.53
CA GLU A 448 4.94 -0.89 -16.83
C GLU A 448 6.35 -0.64 -17.40
N LEU A 449 7.29 -0.14 -16.59
CA LEU A 449 8.67 0.07 -17.04
C LEU A 449 9.38 -1.24 -17.38
N GLY A 450 9.14 -2.29 -16.61
CA GLY A 450 9.66 -3.63 -16.89
C GLY A 450 9.10 -4.20 -18.18
N ALA A 451 7.79 -4.10 -18.39
CA ALA A 451 7.15 -4.50 -19.64
C ALA A 451 7.76 -3.76 -20.83
N LEU A 452 7.95 -2.44 -20.71
CA LEU A 452 8.58 -1.63 -21.77
C LEU A 452 10.01 -2.08 -22.09
N SER A 453 10.81 -2.45 -21.08
CA SER A 453 12.13 -3.04 -21.27
C SER A 453 12.04 -4.36 -22.05
N MET A 454 11.22 -5.29 -21.58
CA MET A 454 11.11 -6.64 -22.14
C MET A 454 10.50 -6.66 -23.55
N ASP A 455 9.53 -5.81 -23.83
CA ASP A 455 8.91 -5.66 -25.15
C ASP A 455 9.88 -5.04 -26.19
N ASN A 456 10.98 -4.44 -25.70
CA ASN A 456 12.06 -3.88 -26.52
C ASN A 456 13.40 -4.63 -26.33
N ASN A 457 13.37 -5.96 -26.30
CA ASN A 457 14.55 -6.83 -26.19
C ASN A 457 15.39 -6.57 -24.94
N CYS A 458 14.76 -6.38 -23.80
CA CYS A 458 15.40 -6.07 -22.52
C CYS A 458 16.27 -4.81 -22.57
N ALA A 459 15.83 -3.81 -23.34
CA ALA A 459 16.53 -2.54 -23.43
C ALA A 459 16.49 -1.78 -22.10
N ALA A 460 17.49 -0.94 -21.88
CA ALA A 460 17.49 -0.04 -20.72
C ALA A 460 16.37 0.99 -20.83
N VAL A 461 15.66 1.22 -19.72
CA VAL A 461 14.61 2.23 -19.57
C VAL A 461 15.09 3.27 -18.56
N ALA A 462 15.02 4.55 -18.90
CA ALA A 462 15.27 5.63 -17.97
C ALA A 462 14.14 5.68 -16.91
N PHE A 463 14.51 5.64 -15.64
CA PHE A 463 13.56 5.66 -14.57
C PHE A 463 13.03 7.09 -14.35
N PRO A 464 11.72 7.35 -14.31
CA PRO A 464 11.16 8.67 -14.09
C PRO A 464 11.59 9.26 -12.74
N ASP A 465 11.82 10.57 -12.69
CA ASP A 465 11.97 11.28 -11.42
C ASP A 465 10.61 11.78 -10.95
N PHE A 466 9.93 11.00 -10.13
CA PHE A 466 8.61 11.34 -9.61
C PHE A 466 8.62 12.59 -8.74
N THR A 467 9.74 12.93 -8.12
CA THR A 467 9.90 14.14 -7.29
C THR A 467 10.13 15.40 -8.13
N ARG A 468 10.41 15.25 -9.43
CA ARG A 468 10.76 16.37 -10.33
C ARG A 468 11.91 17.23 -9.80
N GLY A 469 12.99 16.55 -9.37
CA GLY A 469 14.23 17.20 -8.90
C GLY A 469 14.36 17.37 -7.39
N HIS A 470 13.31 17.03 -6.60
CA HIS A 470 13.32 17.24 -5.14
C HIS A 470 13.77 16.00 -4.31
N TRP A 471 14.30 14.96 -4.96
CA TRP A 471 14.70 13.69 -4.32
C TRP A 471 15.84 13.82 -3.30
N ASN A 472 16.58 14.91 -3.28
CA ASN A 472 17.73 15.17 -2.40
C ASN A 472 17.50 16.30 -1.38
N GLU A 473 16.28 16.78 -1.19
CA GLU A 473 15.98 17.81 -0.19
C GLU A 473 15.96 17.26 1.24
N VAL A 474 15.67 15.97 1.39
CA VAL A 474 15.78 15.25 2.66
C VAL A 474 16.89 14.23 2.51
N GLU A 475 17.81 14.16 3.48
CA GLU A 475 18.88 13.17 3.48
C GLU A 475 18.65 12.11 4.56
N GLY A 476 18.65 10.85 4.14
CA GLY A 476 18.44 9.69 4.98
C GLY A 476 16.97 9.42 5.32
N TYR A 477 16.67 8.17 5.67
CA TYR A 477 15.33 7.75 6.04
C TYR A 477 15.11 7.94 7.55
N ARG A 478 14.22 8.83 7.93
CA ARG A 478 13.94 9.12 9.33
C ARG A 478 12.45 9.13 9.61
N HIS A 479 12.03 8.26 10.50
CA HIS A 479 10.67 8.26 11.00
C HIS A 479 10.41 9.50 11.87
N ALA A 480 9.29 10.18 11.62
CA ALA A 480 8.91 11.34 12.40
C ALA A 480 8.26 10.96 13.75
N TYR A 481 8.55 11.70 14.80
CA TYR A 481 8.00 11.50 16.14
C TYR A 481 7.40 12.80 16.68
N ALA A 482 6.30 12.67 17.41
CA ALA A 482 5.66 13.81 18.04
C ALA A 482 6.52 14.36 19.21
N PRO A 483 6.65 15.67 19.35
CA PRO A 483 7.44 16.27 20.44
C PRO A 483 6.87 15.98 21.83
N ASN A 484 5.57 15.68 21.95
CA ASN A 484 4.86 15.40 23.20
C ASN A 484 4.04 14.09 23.12
N GLU A 485 4.70 12.99 22.80
CA GLU A 485 4.07 11.68 22.58
C GLU A 485 3.13 11.22 23.69
N ILE A 486 3.55 11.34 24.95
CA ILE A 486 2.76 10.87 26.12
C ILE A 486 1.41 11.58 26.18
N THR A 487 1.37 12.89 25.91
CA THR A 487 0.14 13.67 25.95
C THR A 487 -0.80 13.27 24.82
N ALA A 488 -0.28 13.09 23.60
CA ALA A 488 -1.07 12.68 22.44
C ALA A 488 -1.68 11.28 22.63
N GLU A 489 -0.92 10.34 23.14
CA GLU A 489 -1.37 8.98 23.42
C GLU A 489 -2.46 8.93 24.49
N VAL A 490 -2.31 9.71 25.57
CA VAL A 490 -3.33 9.81 26.62
C VAL A 490 -4.61 10.45 26.11
N GLU A 491 -4.52 11.47 25.25
CA GLU A 491 -5.70 12.08 24.62
C GLU A 491 -6.42 11.07 23.71
N ALA A 492 -5.71 10.33 22.88
CA ALA A 492 -6.28 9.32 21.98
C ALA A 492 -6.95 8.16 22.75
N LYS A 493 -6.29 7.60 23.76
CA LYS A 493 -6.85 6.55 24.64
C LYS A 493 -8.09 7.05 25.38
N THR A 494 -8.07 8.29 25.87
CA THR A 494 -9.21 8.90 26.55
C THR A 494 -10.40 9.06 25.61
N TYR A 495 -10.17 9.46 24.36
CA TYR A 495 -11.21 9.53 23.34
C TYR A 495 -11.87 8.17 23.12
N THR A 496 -11.09 7.13 22.91
CA THR A 496 -11.60 5.76 22.69
C THR A 496 -12.50 5.28 23.84
N VAL A 497 -12.06 5.46 25.08
CA VAL A 497 -12.86 5.07 26.28
C VAL A 497 -14.18 5.85 26.37
N VAL A 498 -14.16 7.14 26.10
CA VAL A 498 -15.37 7.97 26.13
C VAL A 498 -16.33 7.63 24.99
N GLN A 499 -15.79 7.30 23.80
CA GLN A 499 -16.57 6.87 22.64
C GLN A 499 -17.39 5.60 22.94
N GLN A 500 -16.81 4.64 23.61
CA GLN A 500 -17.40 3.32 23.90
C GLN A 500 -18.43 3.32 25.05
N GLY A 501 -18.95 4.47 25.47
CA GLY A 501 -19.92 4.56 26.55
C GLY A 501 -21.17 3.69 26.34
N ALA A 502 -21.35 2.63 27.14
CA ALA A 502 -22.32 1.53 26.92
C ALA A 502 -23.77 2.00 26.68
N THR A 503 -24.30 2.94 27.46
CA THR A 503 -25.68 3.42 27.32
C THR A 503 -25.93 4.12 25.96
N ARG A 504 -24.94 4.86 25.47
CA ARG A 504 -25.00 5.52 24.15
C ARG A 504 -25.05 4.50 23.03
N MET A 505 -24.19 3.50 23.10
CA MET A 505 -24.09 2.47 22.09
C MET A 505 -25.38 1.64 22.00
N THR A 506 -25.96 1.23 23.12
CA THR A 506 -27.23 0.51 23.13
C THR A 506 -28.34 1.29 22.39
N LYS A 507 -28.45 2.60 22.64
CA LYS A 507 -29.45 3.43 21.95
C LYS A 507 -29.19 3.54 20.46
N LEU A 508 -27.94 3.76 20.05
CA LEU A 508 -27.57 3.87 18.63
C LEU A 508 -27.86 2.59 17.87
N TRP A 509 -27.52 1.44 18.44
CA TRP A 509 -27.78 0.15 17.83
C TRP A 509 -29.26 -0.18 17.75
N SER A 510 -30.06 0.17 18.74
CA SER A 510 -31.52 0.02 18.66
C SER A 510 -32.14 0.87 17.53
N LEU A 511 -31.65 2.06 17.30
CA LEU A 511 -32.09 2.89 16.17
C LEU A 511 -31.60 2.35 14.82
N TYR A 512 -30.42 1.74 14.78
CA TYR A 512 -29.94 1.05 13.59
C TYR A 512 -30.80 -0.18 13.27
N ASP A 513 -31.20 -0.97 14.27
CA ASP A 513 -32.13 -2.09 14.08
C ASP A 513 -33.48 -1.62 13.50
N ALA A 514 -34.01 -0.52 14.00
CA ALA A 514 -35.24 0.07 13.46
C ALA A 514 -35.08 0.54 12.00
N LEU A 515 -33.87 1.02 11.62
CA LEU A 515 -33.56 1.34 10.21
C LEU A 515 -33.53 0.08 9.34
N LEU A 516 -32.94 -1.02 9.82
CA LEU A 516 -32.93 -2.29 9.09
C LEU A 516 -34.36 -2.84 8.89
N GLU A 517 -35.21 -2.79 9.93
CA GLU A 517 -36.62 -3.17 9.82
C GLU A 517 -37.38 -2.32 8.80
N ALA A 518 -37.14 -1.00 8.79
CA ALA A 518 -37.73 -0.09 7.81
C ALA A 518 -37.28 -0.44 6.38
N ARG A 519 -36.00 -0.71 6.17
CA ARG A 519 -35.47 -1.16 4.85
C ARG A 519 -36.08 -2.47 4.40
N ALA A 520 -36.24 -3.43 5.29
CA ALA A 520 -36.88 -4.71 5.00
C ALA A 520 -38.36 -4.57 4.59
N SER A 521 -39.05 -3.54 5.11
CA SER A 521 -40.45 -3.25 4.73
C SER A 521 -40.60 -2.63 3.34
N GLY A 522 -39.53 -2.05 2.76
CA GLY A 522 -39.55 -1.32 1.50
C GLY A 522 -40.28 0.02 1.54
N ASP A 523 -40.74 0.49 2.72
CA ASP A 523 -41.43 1.77 2.88
C ASP A 523 -40.42 2.93 2.91
N SER A 524 -40.34 3.68 1.83
CA SER A 524 -39.43 4.83 1.68
C SER A 524 -39.61 5.90 2.75
N ALA A 525 -40.84 6.10 3.25
CA ALA A 525 -41.12 7.08 4.30
C ALA A 525 -40.60 6.59 5.67
N ALA A 526 -40.80 5.30 5.97
CA ALA A 526 -40.29 4.67 7.18
C ALA A 526 -38.74 4.65 7.17
N ILE A 527 -38.11 4.30 6.05
CA ILE A 527 -36.66 4.32 5.87
C ILE A 527 -36.12 5.75 6.13
N SER A 528 -36.70 6.76 5.47
CA SER A 528 -36.25 8.15 5.63
C SER A 528 -36.43 8.66 7.06
N LYS A 529 -37.44 8.21 7.77
CA LYS A 529 -37.67 8.56 9.18
C LYS A 529 -36.63 7.91 10.09
N ALA A 530 -36.44 6.59 9.97
CA ALA A 530 -35.48 5.85 10.78
C ALA A 530 -34.04 6.34 10.57
N GLN A 531 -33.66 6.65 9.33
CA GLN A 531 -32.35 7.22 9.01
C GLN A 531 -32.15 8.58 9.72
N ARG A 532 -33.11 9.50 9.61
CA ARG A 532 -33.02 10.80 10.32
C ARG A 532 -32.93 10.65 11.84
N GLU A 533 -33.63 9.71 12.44
CA GLU A 533 -33.58 9.46 13.89
C GLU A 533 -32.20 8.94 14.30
N LEU A 534 -31.63 8.01 13.53
CA LEU A 534 -30.27 7.50 13.77
C LEU A 534 -29.22 8.61 13.63
N ASP A 535 -29.29 9.41 12.57
CA ASP A 535 -28.35 10.51 12.32
C ASP A 535 -28.40 11.57 13.42
N ALA A 536 -29.59 11.95 13.86
CA ALA A 536 -29.79 12.86 14.98
C ALA A 536 -29.21 12.31 16.29
N ALA A 537 -29.37 11.00 16.54
CA ALA A 537 -28.81 10.33 17.70
C ALA A 537 -27.28 10.24 17.62
N LYS A 538 -26.69 9.92 16.45
CA LYS A 538 -25.24 9.97 16.22
C LYS A 538 -24.67 11.36 16.49
N LEU A 539 -25.30 12.40 15.96
CA LEU A 539 -24.89 13.79 16.21
C LEU A 539 -24.94 14.15 17.69
N THR A 540 -25.99 13.69 18.39
CA THR A 540 -26.16 13.91 19.85
C THR A 540 -25.05 13.18 20.62
N ALA A 541 -24.75 11.94 20.26
CA ALA A 541 -23.67 11.16 20.85
C ALA A 541 -22.30 11.83 20.65
N LYS A 542 -21.99 12.30 19.44
CA LYS A 542 -20.75 13.04 19.14
C LYS A 542 -20.61 14.32 19.98
N LYS A 543 -21.69 15.09 20.13
CA LYS A 543 -21.71 16.29 21.03
C LYS A 543 -21.48 15.94 22.50
N ALA A 544 -22.08 14.85 22.98
CA ALA A 544 -21.89 14.38 24.35
C ALA A 544 -20.45 13.91 24.59
N ILE A 545 -19.87 13.13 23.67
CA ILE A 545 -18.47 12.71 23.71
C ILE A 545 -17.54 13.92 23.78
N LYS A 546 -17.72 14.91 22.91
CA LYS A 546 -16.93 16.14 22.93
C LYS A 546 -17.00 16.86 24.27
N ARG A 547 -18.20 16.99 24.85
CA ARG A 547 -18.41 17.62 26.15
C ARG A 547 -17.73 16.85 27.29
N GLU A 548 -17.80 15.51 27.28
CA GLU A 548 -17.15 14.68 28.30
C GLU A 548 -15.62 14.82 28.23
N LEU A 549 -15.04 14.83 27.02
CA LEU A 549 -13.62 15.07 26.83
C LEU A 549 -13.16 16.43 27.32
N GLU A 550 -13.96 17.49 27.10
CA GLU A 550 -13.68 18.83 27.64
C GLU A 550 -13.71 18.83 29.17
N ILE A 551 -14.66 18.13 29.79
CA ILE A 551 -14.75 17.99 31.25
C ILE A 551 -13.53 17.27 31.81
N ILE A 552 -13.12 16.15 31.19
CA ILE A 552 -11.92 15.38 31.58
C ILE A 552 -10.66 16.24 31.47
N LYS A 553 -10.52 16.98 30.39
CA LYS A 553 -9.39 17.89 30.15
C LYS A 553 -9.30 18.99 31.21
N ASN A 554 -10.43 19.59 31.58
CA ASN A 554 -10.49 20.66 32.57
C ASN A 554 -10.26 20.15 34.01
N ARG A 555 -10.65 18.91 34.34
CA ARG A 555 -10.35 18.29 35.65
C ARG A 555 -8.87 17.96 35.85
N LYS A 556 -8.12 17.72 34.78
CA LYS A 556 -6.65 17.43 34.81
C LYS A 556 -5.78 18.69 34.89
N ARG A 557 -6.35 19.90 34.75
CA ARG A 557 -5.58 21.14 34.96
C ARG A 557 -5.46 21.36 36.47
N PRO A 558 -4.24 21.38 37.06
CA PRO A 558 -4.09 21.77 38.46
C PRO A 558 -4.56 23.20 38.59
N VAL A 559 -5.42 23.46 39.59
CA VAL A 559 -5.73 24.81 40.01
C VAL A 559 -4.46 25.34 40.64
N LEU A 560 -3.65 26.06 39.87
CA LEU A 560 -2.58 26.89 40.43
C LEU A 560 -3.28 27.96 41.27
N LYS A 561 -3.36 27.72 42.58
CA LYS A 561 -3.71 28.77 43.54
C LYS A 561 -2.55 29.75 43.55
N HIS A 562 -2.80 30.98 43.11
CA HIS A 562 -1.93 32.12 43.32
C HIS A 562 -1.77 32.43 44.81
#